data_364bf4968ddf8a85a6b6ff8d9defbc33
#
_entry.id   364bf4968ddf8a85a6b6ff8d9defbc33
#
_cell.length_a   1.000
_cell.length_b   1.000
_cell.length_c   1.000
_cell.angle_alpha   90.00
_cell.angle_beta   90.00
_cell.angle_gamma   90.00
#
_symmetry.space_group_name_H-M   'P 1'
#
loop_
_entity.id
_entity.type
_entity.pdbx_description
1 polymer ?
#
loop_
_entity_poly.entity_id
_entity_poly.type
_entity_poly.pdbx_seq_one_letter_code
_entity_poly.pdbx_strand_id
1 'polypeptide(L)'
;ILQLFSDYISDDASSEYNRLLKKIILKKLQTSANIYWNQMLSWLYVQEKDYNKALLQQKAIFRRDRNSLQGIIEVALLAKGAKSYEVTSDAFTFIIEQSQEPKLILEANRQLLVLEVMRFDAPEYKRIASDYKALLELYGVNDNSIELQLSYVEFLAFHYNKKGTAISFLKQNIKANMSK
;
A
#
# COMPACT_ATOMS: atom_id res chain seq x y z
N ILE A 1 6.87 -22.62 -10.45
CA ILE A 1 6.72 -23.42 -9.21
C ILE A 1 5.49 -22.97 -8.41
N LEU A 2 5.30 -21.67 -8.14
CA LEU A 2 4.12 -21.17 -7.39
C LEU A 2 2.80 -21.57 -8.06
N GLN A 3 2.72 -21.51 -9.40
CA GLN A 3 1.56 -21.97 -10.16
C GLN A 3 1.20 -23.43 -9.94
N LEU A 4 2.21 -24.29 -9.73
CA LEU A 4 1.99 -25.73 -9.49
C LEU A 4 1.36 -26.01 -8.11
N PHE A 5 1.53 -25.11 -7.16
CA PHE A 5 0.95 -25.24 -5.83
C PHE A 5 -0.42 -24.56 -5.69
N SER A 6 -0.76 -23.61 -6.59
CA SER A 6 -2.01 -22.84 -6.50
C SER A 6 -3.27 -23.71 -6.43
N ASP A 7 -3.27 -24.86 -7.11
CA ASP A 7 -4.42 -25.77 -7.17
C ASP A 7 -4.63 -26.56 -5.86
N TYR A 8 -3.61 -26.61 -5.00
CA TYR A 8 -3.64 -27.37 -3.73
C TYR A 8 -3.70 -26.48 -2.50
N ILE A 9 -3.40 -25.19 -2.64
CA ILE A 9 -3.38 -24.23 -1.55
C ILE A 9 -4.74 -23.55 -1.47
N SER A 10 -5.32 -23.52 -0.28
CA SER A 10 -6.58 -22.86 0.02
C SER A 10 -6.39 -21.63 0.91
N ASP A 11 -7.45 -20.84 1.06
CA ASP A 11 -7.49 -19.72 2.02
C ASP A 11 -7.67 -20.21 3.47
N ASP A 12 -7.96 -21.49 3.67
CA ASP A 12 -7.97 -22.11 4.98
C ASP A 12 -6.55 -22.47 5.44
N ALA A 13 -6.02 -21.68 6.38
CA ALA A 13 -4.71 -21.91 6.99
C ALA A 13 -4.59 -23.24 7.72
N SER A 14 -5.72 -23.90 8.07
CA SER A 14 -5.76 -25.21 8.72
C SER A 14 -5.64 -26.38 7.72
N SER A 15 -5.75 -26.12 6.42
CA SER A 15 -5.58 -27.11 5.35
C SER A 15 -4.29 -27.91 5.55
N GLU A 16 -4.35 -29.22 5.34
CA GLU A 16 -3.22 -30.11 5.49
C GLU A 16 -2.08 -29.73 4.53
N TYR A 17 -2.40 -29.38 3.30
CA TYR A 17 -1.43 -28.94 2.31
C TYR A 17 -0.74 -27.65 2.70
N ASN A 18 -1.48 -26.66 3.18
CA ASN A 18 -0.92 -25.37 3.67
C ASN A 18 0.04 -25.63 4.83
N ARG A 19 -0.37 -26.45 5.82
CA ARG A 19 0.48 -26.80 6.97
C ARG A 19 1.74 -27.53 6.58
N LEU A 20 1.63 -28.49 5.66
CA LEU A 20 2.78 -29.26 5.16
C LEU A 20 3.77 -28.34 4.42
N LEU A 21 3.27 -27.53 3.47
CA LEU A 21 4.10 -26.58 2.72
C LEU A 21 4.79 -25.59 3.65
N LYS A 22 4.04 -25.02 4.59
CA LYS A 22 4.59 -24.08 5.59
C LYS A 22 5.72 -24.73 6.41
N LYS A 23 5.54 -25.96 6.88
CA LYS A 23 6.56 -26.71 7.64
C LYS A 23 7.84 -26.90 6.81
N ILE A 24 7.70 -27.24 5.53
CA ILE A 24 8.84 -27.42 4.62
C ILE A 24 9.58 -26.10 4.42
N ILE A 25 8.85 -25.00 4.14
CA ILE A 25 9.45 -23.67 3.92
C ILE A 25 10.19 -23.21 5.17
N LEU A 26 9.56 -23.32 6.36
CA LEU A 26 10.18 -22.90 7.63
C LEU A 26 11.45 -23.70 7.92
N LYS A 27 11.47 -25.02 7.67
CA LYS A 27 12.68 -25.84 7.79
C LYS A 27 13.79 -25.37 6.82
N LYS A 28 13.43 -24.99 5.60
CA LYS A 28 14.39 -24.45 4.61
C LYS A 28 14.94 -23.10 5.04
N LEU A 29 14.12 -22.22 5.61
CA LEU A 29 14.56 -20.92 6.14
C LEU A 29 15.57 -21.05 7.27
N GLN A 30 15.49 -22.11 8.09
CA GLN A 30 16.47 -22.37 9.16
C GLN A 30 17.83 -22.82 8.61
N THR A 31 17.87 -23.48 7.45
CA THR A 31 19.07 -24.07 6.88
C THR A 31 19.68 -23.26 5.73
N SER A 32 18.95 -22.30 5.20
CA SER A 32 19.37 -21.52 4.03
C SER A 32 18.88 -20.07 4.15
N ALA A 33 19.80 -19.12 3.99
CA ALA A 33 19.49 -17.69 3.98
C ALA A 33 18.91 -17.20 2.64
N ASN A 34 18.36 -18.07 1.81
CA ASN A 34 17.84 -17.73 0.50
C ASN A 34 16.51 -16.96 0.60
N ILE A 35 16.46 -15.77 0.02
CA ILE A 35 15.29 -14.89 -0.08
C ILE A 35 14.07 -15.60 -0.68
N TYR A 36 14.29 -16.54 -1.59
CA TYR A 36 13.24 -17.32 -2.24
C TYR A 36 12.28 -17.98 -1.23
N TRP A 37 12.77 -18.49 -0.11
CA TRP A 37 11.92 -19.10 0.90
C TRP A 37 11.05 -18.08 1.64
N ASN A 38 11.56 -16.86 1.85
CA ASN A 38 10.74 -15.77 2.37
C ASN A 38 9.65 -15.35 1.37
N GLN A 39 9.97 -15.32 0.06
CA GLN A 39 8.99 -15.03 -0.99
C GLN A 39 7.89 -16.09 -1.03
N MET A 40 8.25 -17.39 -0.99
CA MET A 40 7.27 -18.48 -0.92
C MET A 40 6.40 -18.39 0.33
N LEU A 41 6.99 -18.08 1.48
CA LEU A 41 6.25 -17.97 2.74
C LEU A 41 5.31 -16.76 2.71
N SER A 42 5.76 -15.62 2.18
CA SER A 42 4.91 -14.45 1.96
C SER A 42 3.72 -14.78 1.07
N TRP A 43 3.98 -15.44 -0.07
CA TRP A 43 2.92 -15.87 -0.98
C TRP A 43 1.90 -16.79 -0.27
N LEU A 44 2.35 -17.79 0.49
CA LEU A 44 1.46 -18.67 1.23
C LEU A 44 0.59 -17.91 2.23
N TYR A 45 1.17 -16.96 2.98
CA TYR A 45 0.39 -16.12 3.90
C TYR A 45 -0.62 -15.22 3.17
N VAL A 46 -0.31 -14.75 1.96
CA VAL A 46 -1.29 -14.02 1.12
C VAL A 46 -2.47 -14.94 0.76
N GLN A 47 -2.23 -16.20 0.36
CA GLN A 47 -3.31 -17.16 0.08
C GLN A 47 -4.19 -17.41 1.32
N GLU A 48 -3.57 -17.50 2.50
CA GLU A 48 -4.25 -17.64 3.79
C GLU A 48 -4.90 -16.35 4.29
N LYS A 49 -4.82 -15.24 3.54
CA LYS A 49 -5.28 -13.89 3.92
C LYS A 49 -4.63 -13.35 5.21
N ASP A 50 -3.50 -13.93 5.63
CA ASP A 50 -2.68 -13.45 6.75
C ASP A 50 -1.69 -12.38 6.26
N TYR A 51 -2.24 -11.21 5.89
CA TYR A 51 -1.45 -10.12 5.32
C TYR A 51 -0.38 -9.58 6.28
N ASN A 52 -0.61 -9.69 7.59
CA ASN A 52 0.38 -9.27 8.58
C ASN A 52 1.66 -10.12 8.47
N LYS A 53 1.52 -11.45 8.46
CA LYS A 53 2.68 -12.34 8.30
C LYS A 53 3.29 -12.23 6.91
N ALA A 54 2.49 -12.02 5.86
CA ALA A 54 2.99 -11.76 4.51
C ALA A 54 3.88 -10.51 4.50
N LEU A 55 3.42 -9.40 5.09
CA LEU A 55 4.18 -8.15 5.21
C LEU A 55 5.49 -8.33 5.98
N LEU A 56 5.49 -9.09 7.08
CA LEU A 56 6.71 -9.39 7.83
C LEU A 56 7.77 -10.09 6.97
N GLN A 57 7.35 -11.01 6.09
CA GLN A 57 8.28 -11.67 5.17
C GLN A 57 8.84 -10.69 4.13
N GLN A 58 8.00 -9.82 3.56
CA GLN A 58 8.46 -8.81 2.59
C GLN A 58 9.40 -7.78 3.24
N LYS A 59 9.12 -7.35 4.45
CA LYS A 59 10.06 -6.50 5.22
C LYS A 59 11.39 -7.21 5.50
N ALA A 60 11.37 -8.51 5.78
CA ALA A 60 12.58 -9.31 5.97
C ALA A 60 13.40 -9.44 4.68
N ILE A 61 12.74 -9.61 3.52
CA ILE A 61 13.37 -9.60 2.20
C ILE A 61 14.06 -8.25 1.96
N PHE A 62 13.32 -7.16 2.12
CA PHE A 62 13.86 -5.81 1.91
C PHE A 62 15.07 -5.50 2.80
N ARG A 63 15.04 -5.90 4.08
CA ARG A 63 16.17 -5.68 5.00
C ARG A 63 17.45 -6.38 4.56
N ARG A 64 17.35 -7.49 3.82
CA ARG A 64 18.51 -8.24 3.30
C ARG A 64 19.03 -7.69 1.98
N ASP A 65 18.16 -7.33 1.08
CA ASP A 65 18.52 -7.01 -0.31
C ASP A 65 18.40 -5.51 -0.63
N ARG A 66 17.50 -4.78 0.00
CA ARG A 66 17.21 -3.34 -0.20
C ARG A 66 16.97 -2.91 -1.66
N ASN A 67 16.73 -3.86 -2.56
CA ASN A 67 16.60 -3.59 -3.99
C ASN A 67 15.21 -3.13 -4.39
N SER A 68 14.16 -3.56 -3.70
CA SER A 68 12.80 -3.28 -4.14
C SER A 68 11.80 -3.29 -2.99
N LEU A 69 10.96 -2.26 -2.95
CA LEU A 69 9.80 -2.18 -2.07
C LEU A 69 8.53 -2.79 -2.71
N GLN A 70 8.64 -3.34 -3.93
CA GLN A 70 7.51 -3.81 -4.72
C GLN A 70 6.66 -4.86 -3.98
N GLY A 71 7.29 -5.85 -3.34
CA GLY A 71 6.55 -6.89 -2.60
C GLY A 71 5.80 -6.33 -1.39
N ILE A 72 6.29 -5.24 -0.78
CA ILE A 72 5.59 -4.53 0.31
C ILE A 72 4.37 -3.79 -0.26
N ILE A 73 4.51 -3.14 -1.43
CA ILE A 73 3.41 -2.46 -2.12
C ILE A 73 2.30 -3.46 -2.47
N GLU A 74 2.66 -4.61 -3.03
CA GLU A 74 1.71 -5.66 -3.40
C GLU A 74 0.90 -6.15 -2.20
N VAL A 75 1.57 -6.47 -1.09
CA VAL A 75 0.89 -6.88 0.15
C VAL A 75 0.02 -5.74 0.70
N ALA A 76 0.47 -4.48 0.65
CA ALA A 76 -0.32 -3.33 1.09
C ALA A 76 -1.62 -3.18 0.31
N LEU A 77 -1.57 -3.33 -1.02
CA LEU A 77 -2.75 -3.21 -1.89
C LEU A 77 -3.74 -4.37 -1.67
N LEU A 78 -3.24 -5.60 -1.50
CA LEU A 78 -4.07 -6.77 -1.16
C LEU A 78 -4.73 -6.61 0.20
N ALA A 79 -3.97 -6.18 1.22
CA ALA A 79 -4.46 -5.90 2.56
C ALA A 79 -5.53 -4.80 2.55
N LYS A 80 -5.33 -3.72 1.75
CA LYS A 80 -6.31 -2.65 1.56
C LYS A 80 -7.60 -3.18 0.98
N GLY A 81 -7.54 -3.99 -0.08
CA GLY A 81 -8.71 -4.62 -0.71
C GLY A 81 -9.47 -5.53 0.26
N ALA A 82 -8.77 -6.20 1.16
CA ALA A 82 -9.33 -7.03 2.22
C ALA A 82 -9.77 -6.25 3.48
N LYS A 83 -9.68 -4.91 3.47
CA LYS A 83 -9.98 -4.02 4.61
C LYS A 83 -9.11 -4.28 5.85
N SER A 84 -7.92 -4.84 5.66
CA SER A 84 -6.90 -5.01 6.70
C SER A 84 -6.12 -3.70 6.87
N TYR A 85 -6.81 -2.68 7.38
CA TYR A 85 -6.34 -1.29 7.37
C TYR A 85 -5.06 -1.06 8.18
N GLU A 86 -4.85 -1.81 9.26
CA GLU A 86 -3.64 -1.72 10.07
C GLU A 86 -2.40 -2.19 9.31
N VAL A 87 -2.51 -3.33 8.64
CA VAL A 87 -1.43 -3.87 7.79
C VAL A 87 -1.13 -2.92 6.63
N THR A 88 -2.18 -2.36 6.01
CA THR A 88 -2.04 -1.37 4.93
C THR A 88 -1.28 -0.14 5.42
N SER A 89 -1.67 0.40 6.59
CA SER A 89 -1.00 1.56 7.19
C SER A 89 0.47 1.26 7.51
N ASP A 90 0.75 0.12 8.15
CA ASP A 90 2.11 -0.30 8.49
C ASP A 90 3.00 -0.48 7.24
N ALA A 91 2.45 -0.99 6.16
CA ALA A 91 3.17 -1.16 4.91
C ALA A 91 3.52 0.18 4.25
N PHE A 92 2.57 1.13 4.12
CA PHE A 92 2.84 2.43 3.51
C PHE A 92 3.73 3.31 4.39
N THR A 93 3.58 3.25 5.72
CA THR A 93 4.51 3.91 6.65
C THR A 93 5.94 3.39 6.46
N PHE A 94 6.12 2.08 6.38
CA PHE A 94 7.42 1.49 6.10
C PHE A 94 8.01 1.96 4.75
N ILE A 95 7.19 2.08 3.70
CA ILE A 95 7.63 2.60 2.40
C ILE A 95 8.14 4.04 2.53
N ILE A 96 7.42 4.92 3.25
CA ILE A 96 7.83 6.31 3.49
C ILE A 96 9.18 6.36 4.20
N GLU A 97 9.38 5.53 5.21
CA GLU A 97 10.60 5.49 6.01
C GLU A 97 11.83 4.94 5.25
N GLN A 98 11.62 4.02 4.31
CA GLN A 98 12.71 3.31 3.65
C GLN A 98 13.01 3.78 2.23
N SER A 99 12.06 4.41 1.55
CA SER A 99 12.23 4.89 0.18
C SER A 99 13.03 6.19 0.14
N GLN A 100 13.85 6.33 -0.91
CA GLN A 100 14.46 7.60 -1.31
C GLN A 100 13.84 8.16 -2.59
N GLU A 101 12.86 7.47 -3.17
CA GLU A 101 12.18 7.87 -4.38
C GLU A 101 11.00 8.81 -4.04
N PRO A 102 11.05 10.11 -4.43
CA PRO A 102 10.02 11.08 -4.06
C PRO A 102 8.62 10.70 -4.54
N LYS A 103 8.50 10.10 -5.73
CA LYS A 103 7.21 9.65 -6.28
C LYS A 103 6.60 8.54 -5.45
N LEU A 104 7.41 7.57 -5.00
CA LEU A 104 6.94 6.47 -4.18
C LEU A 104 6.54 6.95 -2.78
N ILE A 105 7.31 7.88 -2.20
CA ILE A 105 6.96 8.51 -0.91
C ILE A 105 5.65 9.29 -1.04
N LEU A 106 5.46 10.06 -2.12
CA LEU A 106 4.24 10.80 -2.38
C LEU A 106 3.04 9.86 -2.50
N GLU A 107 3.18 8.78 -3.28
CA GLU A 107 2.12 7.78 -3.45
C GLU A 107 1.76 7.10 -2.12
N ALA A 108 2.75 6.72 -1.32
CA ALA A 108 2.53 6.12 -0.02
C ALA A 108 1.78 7.08 0.95
N ASN A 109 2.14 8.37 0.97
CA ASN A 109 1.41 9.38 1.74
C ASN A 109 -0.03 9.53 1.25
N ARG A 110 -0.25 9.60 -0.07
CA ARG A 110 -1.59 9.64 -0.65
C ARG A 110 -2.44 8.44 -0.21
N GLN A 111 -1.87 7.24 -0.25
CA GLN A 111 -2.56 6.02 0.17
C GLN A 111 -2.93 6.05 1.66
N LEU A 112 -2.09 6.61 2.52
CA LEU A 112 -2.43 6.79 3.94
C LEU A 112 -3.61 7.75 4.14
N LEU A 113 -3.66 8.87 3.40
CA LEU A 113 -4.80 9.81 3.46
C LEU A 113 -6.11 9.17 3.00
N VAL A 114 -6.07 8.40 1.90
CA VAL A 114 -7.22 7.63 1.43
C VAL A 114 -7.66 6.61 2.48
N LEU A 115 -6.70 5.94 3.13
CA LEU A 115 -6.97 4.95 4.15
C LEU A 115 -7.68 5.54 5.37
N GLU A 116 -7.28 6.74 5.79
CA GLU A 116 -7.94 7.44 6.91
C GLU A 116 -9.42 7.72 6.62
N VAL A 117 -9.74 8.12 5.39
CA VAL A 117 -11.14 8.32 4.99
C VAL A 117 -11.93 7.01 4.97
N MET A 118 -11.28 5.90 4.59
CA MET A 118 -11.94 4.58 4.52
C MET A 118 -12.11 3.90 5.87
N ARG A 119 -11.23 4.18 6.83
CA ARG A 119 -11.13 3.46 8.10
C ARG A 119 -12.12 3.97 9.16
N PHE A 120 -12.45 5.25 9.13
CA PHE A 120 -13.23 5.90 10.19
C PHE A 120 -14.60 6.33 9.70
N ASP A 121 -15.63 6.07 10.49
CA ASP A 121 -17.01 6.53 10.22
C ASP A 121 -17.13 8.05 10.29
N ALA A 122 -16.29 8.71 11.10
CA ALA A 122 -16.23 10.15 11.25
C ALA A 122 -14.78 10.65 11.18
N PRO A 123 -14.16 10.70 9.99
CA PRO A 123 -12.79 11.18 9.85
C PRO A 123 -12.67 12.68 10.18
N GLU A 124 -11.47 13.09 10.60
CA GLU A 124 -11.15 14.51 10.79
C GLU A 124 -10.93 15.22 9.45
N TYR A 125 -11.99 15.46 8.71
CA TYR A 125 -11.94 16.02 7.34
C TYR A 125 -11.12 17.30 7.22
N LYS A 126 -11.13 18.19 8.22
CA LYS A 126 -10.33 19.44 8.20
C LYS A 126 -8.84 19.12 8.22
N ARG A 127 -8.41 18.17 9.06
CA ARG A 127 -7.02 17.74 9.16
C ARG A 127 -6.59 17.07 7.87
N ILE A 128 -7.36 16.11 7.38
CA ILE A 128 -7.07 15.41 6.11
C ILE A 128 -6.96 16.41 4.95
N ALA A 129 -7.85 17.43 4.87
CA ALA A 129 -7.74 18.48 3.87
C ALA A 129 -6.46 19.32 4.00
N SER A 130 -6.00 19.57 5.22
CA SER A 130 -4.74 20.27 5.50
C SER A 130 -3.54 19.44 5.06
N ASP A 131 -3.57 18.14 5.32
CA ASP A 131 -2.50 17.21 4.96
C ASP A 131 -2.36 17.06 3.44
N TYR A 132 -3.50 16.97 2.70
CA TYR A 132 -3.49 17.04 1.23
C TYR A 132 -2.83 18.33 0.71
N LYS A 133 -3.17 19.49 1.29
CA LYS A 133 -2.60 20.77 0.89
C LYS A 133 -1.09 20.82 1.17
N ALA A 134 -0.66 20.37 2.34
CA ALA A 134 0.75 20.32 2.69
C ALA A 134 1.56 19.45 1.71
N LEU A 135 1.02 18.30 1.30
CA LEU A 135 1.66 17.47 0.27
C LEU A 135 1.69 18.17 -1.10
N LEU A 136 0.61 18.87 -1.49
CA LEU A 136 0.57 19.62 -2.75
C LEU A 136 1.51 20.84 -2.73
N GLU A 137 1.72 21.47 -1.59
CA GLU A 137 2.72 22.52 -1.42
C GLU A 137 4.15 21.97 -1.53
N LEU A 138 4.41 20.82 -0.90
CA LEU A 138 5.74 20.20 -0.90
C LEU A 138 6.15 19.66 -2.28
N TYR A 139 5.24 18.97 -2.97
CA TYR A 139 5.52 18.30 -4.26
C TYR A 139 5.13 19.15 -5.48
N GLY A 140 4.41 20.23 -5.27
CA GLY A 140 3.87 21.08 -6.32
C GLY A 140 2.64 20.48 -7.00
N VAL A 141 1.92 21.35 -7.73
CA VAL A 141 0.77 20.96 -8.55
C VAL A 141 1.26 20.81 -9.99
N ASN A 142 1.61 19.61 -10.40
CA ASN A 142 2.22 19.27 -11.68
C ASN A 142 1.92 17.82 -12.07
N ASP A 143 2.42 17.36 -13.21
CA ASP A 143 2.14 16.00 -13.73
C ASP A 143 2.63 14.88 -12.79
N ASN A 144 3.68 15.11 -12.00
CA ASN A 144 4.17 14.11 -11.05
C ASN A 144 3.26 13.93 -9.82
N SER A 145 2.39 14.91 -9.55
CA SER A 145 1.44 14.88 -8.42
C SER A 145 -0.01 14.69 -8.86
N ILE A 146 -0.27 14.28 -10.11
CA ILE A 146 -1.62 14.18 -10.66
C ILE A 146 -2.53 13.27 -9.83
N GLU A 147 -2.03 12.13 -9.38
CA GLU A 147 -2.79 11.17 -8.56
C GLU A 147 -3.17 11.78 -7.20
N LEU A 148 -2.28 12.57 -6.60
CA LEU A 148 -2.56 13.31 -5.37
C LEU A 148 -3.64 14.37 -5.61
N GLN A 149 -3.56 15.12 -6.71
CA GLN A 149 -4.54 16.15 -7.08
C GLN A 149 -5.93 15.53 -7.28
N LEU A 150 -6.02 14.42 -8.01
CA LEU A 150 -7.28 13.70 -8.25
C LEU A 150 -7.85 13.16 -6.94
N SER A 151 -7.02 12.54 -6.10
CA SER A 151 -7.42 12.04 -4.79
C SER A 151 -7.93 13.16 -3.86
N TYR A 152 -7.28 14.35 -3.90
CA TYR A 152 -7.75 15.51 -3.15
C TYR A 152 -9.11 16.03 -3.63
N VAL A 153 -9.31 16.11 -4.94
CA VAL A 153 -10.60 16.51 -5.54
C VAL A 153 -11.71 15.54 -5.16
N GLU A 154 -11.45 14.24 -5.29
CA GLU A 154 -12.37 13.18 -4.89
C GLU A 154 -12.75 13.30 -3.40
N PHE A 155 -11.75 13.43 -2.54
CA PHE A 155 -11.96 13.65 -1.12
C PHE A 155 -12.83 14.88 -0.83
N LEU A 156 -12.51 16.03 -1.43
CA LEU A 156 -13.29 17.27 -1.25
C LEU A 156 -14.74 17.11 -1.72
N ALA A 157 -14.96 16.48 -2.88
CA ALA A 157 -16.26 16.40 -3.51
C ALA A 157 -17.21 15.38 -2.85
N PHE A 158 -16.66 14.20 -2.50
CA PHE A 158 -17.48 13.05 -2.11
C PHE A 158 -17.43 12.73 -0.61
N HIS A 159 -16.34 13.07 0.08
CA HIS A 159 -16.19 12.78 1.51
C HIS A 159 -16.37 14.02 2.38
N TYR A 160 -15.73 15.14 2.02
CA TYR A 160 -15.81 16.38 2.81
C TYR A 160 -16.99 17.29 2.42
N ASN A 161 -17.72 16.96 1.36
CA ASN A 161 -18.85 17.73 0.82
C ASN A 161 -18.50 19.21 0.47
N LYS A 162 -17.28 19.45 -0.01
CA LYS A 162 -16.77 20.75 -0.46
C LYS A 162 -16.69 20.85 -1.98
N LYS A 163 -17.78 20.53 -2.68
CA LYS A 163 -17.84 20.48 -4.15
C LYS A 163 -17.38 21.77 -4.83
N GLY A 164 -17.75 22.95 -4.28
CA GLY A 164 -17.31 24.24 -4.82
C GLY A 164 -15.78 24.40 -4.78
N THR A 165 -15.15 24.00 -3.68
CA THR A 165 -13.69 24.01 -3.51
C THR A 165 -13.01 23.05 -4.48
N ALA A 166 -13.55 21.84 -4.66
CA ALA A 166 -13.06 20.85 -5.62
C ALA A 166 -13.08 21.40 -7.06
N ILE A 167 -14.21 22.00 -7.47
CA ILE A 167 -14.34 22.60 -8.81
C ILE A 167 -13.38 23.79 -9.00
N SER A 168 -13.22 24.64 -7.99
CA SER A 168 -12.29 25.77 -8.05
C SER A 168 -10.84 25.29 -8.20
N PHE A 169 -10.45 24.26 -7.44
CA PHE A 169 -9.12 23.66 -7.54
C PHE A 169 -8.86 23.09 -8.96
N LEU A 170 -9.79 22.33 -9.53
CA LEU A 170 -9.69 21.81 -10.89
C LEU A 170 -9.55 22.92 -11.93
N LYS A 171 -10.39 23.96 -11.86
CA LYS A 171 -10.38 25.07 -12.83
C LYS A 171 -9.05 25.84 -12.80
N GLN A 172 -8.44 26.05 -11.63
CA GLN A 172 -7.16 26.71 -11.48
C GLN A 172 -6.03 25.90 -12.11
N ASN A 173 -6.04 24.58 -11.91
CA ASN A 173 -4.94 23.70 -12.33
C ASN A 173 -5.04 23.31 -13.82
N ILE A 174 -6.25 23.14 -14.37
CA ILE A 174 -6.43 22.92 -15.82
C ILE A 174 -5.96 24.15 -16.61
N LYS A 175 -6.29 25.37 -16.16
CA LYS A 175 -5.80 26.60 -16.84
C LYS A 175 -4.27 26.72 -16.79
N ALA A 176 -3.63 26.34 -15.70
CA ALA A 176 -2.18 26.38 -15.57
C ALA A 176 -1.47 25.38 -16.52
N ASN A 177 -2.08 24.25 -16.81
CA ASN A 177 -1.54 23.24 -17.72
C ASN A 177 -1.81 23.53 -19.21
N MET A 178 -2.85 24.31 -19.53
CA MET A 178 -3.16 24.73 -20.91
C MET A 178 -2.36 25.97 -21.37
N SER A 179 -1.66 26.64 -20.46
CA SER A 179 -0.85 27.86 -20.76
C SER A 179 0.66 27.57 -20.86
N LYS A 180 1.06 26.32 -20.88
CA LYS A 180 2.41 25.84 -21.17
C LYS A 180 2.45 25.14 -22.52
#